data_bd13a34e5ac115c21448b827874f64be
#
_entry.id   bd13a34e5ac115c21448b827874f64be
#
_cell.length_a   1.000
_cell.length_b   1.000
_cell.length_c   1.000
_cell.angle_alpha   90.00
_cell.angle_beta   90.00
_cell.angle_gamma   90.00
#
_symmetry.space_group_name_H-M   'P 1'
#
loop_
_entity.id
_entity.type
_entity.pdbx_description
1 polymer ?
#
loop_
_entity_poly.entity_id
_entity_poly.type
_entity_poly.pdbx_seq_one_letter_code
_entity_poly.pdbx_strand_id
1 'polypeptide(L)'
;MEYHVEKLAAENALVGEGPVWDTESQSLYWIDIQGGRFWNFDPGTGSNTLMHEGYNVAGVTRNRRGGLTVGTWEGVQLWNSDDDFVWLHKGEIEGRPIKLNDLTVGPDGSLYGGSGHLDSCTLFRFKPDGTAEIIDDGLELCNGMGFSPDLRTFYSTDTPKHEIYKWDHNLVTGEISNKKVFTTIPDDWGIPDGMTVDAEGFVWSAIWYGGMVVRFDPDGKEERRIEFPAAQTSSAMFGGKDLNELYVTTASFGTGDPDLTGWEPASFKLDSYRGGDLYRVKLDIQGKHEFITDFAPPVS
;
A
#
# COMPACT_ATOMS: atom_id res chain seq x y z
N MET A 1 -6.42 22.27 12.49
CA MET A 1 -7.17 21.36 13.40
C MET A 1 -6.12 20.46 14.02
N GLU A 2 -6.12 20.23 15.32
CA GLU A 2 -5.16 19.33 15.96
C GLU A 2 -5.76 17.91 15.94
N TYR A 3 -5.05 16.95 15.36
CA TYR A 3 -5.48 15.55 15.30
C TYR A 3 -4.88 14.77 16.45
N HIS A 4 -5.67 13.89 17.05
CA HIS A 4 -5.18 12.94 18.04
C HIS A 4 -4.68 11.68 17.33
N VAL A 5 -3.36 11.52 17.26
CA VAL A 5 -2.71 10.34 16.69
C VAL A 5 -2.46 9.32 17.80
N GLU A 6 -3.02 8.13 17.65
CA GLU A 6 -2.92 7.02 18.60
C GLU A 6 -1.99 5.93 18.06
N LYS A 7 -1.02 5.48 18.88
CA LYS A 7 -0.21 4.29 18.58
C LYS A 7 -0.97 3.04 18.98
N LEU A 8 -1.18 2.12 18.05
CA LEU A 8 -1.97 0.91 18.24
C LEU A 8 -1.11 -0.34 18.47
N ALA A 9 -0.01 -0.49 17.71
CA ALA A 9 0.92 -1.60 17.84
C ALA A 9 2.36 -1.09 17.69
N ALA A 10 3.30 -1.76 18.35
CA ALA A 10 4.72 -1.40 18.39
C ALA A 10 5.56 -2.66 18.07
N GLU A 11 5.51 -3.08 16.80
CA GLU A 11 6.13 -4.33 16.32
C GLU A 11 7.59 -4.13 15.87
N ASN A 12 8.05 -2.89 15.84
CA ASN A 12 9.37 -2.51 15.30
C ASN A 12 9.56 -3.08 13.89
N ALA A 13 8.52 -2.95 13.06
CA ALA A 13 8.52 -3.42 11.69
C ALA A 13 9.63 -2.73 10.90
N LEU A 14 10.47 -3.50 10.21
CA LEU A 14 11.55 -2.93 9.39
C LEU A 14 10.98 -2.06 8.28
N VAL A 15 10.01 -2.60 7.53
CA VAL A 15 9.23 -1.86 6.55
C VAL A 15 7.76 -2.20 6.78
N GLY A 16 7.16 -1.54 7.79
CA GLY A 16 5.74 -1.67 8.08
C GLY A 16 4.95 -1.04 6.94
N GLU A 17 4.00 -1.79 6.32
CA GLU A 17 3.38 -1.42 5.05
C GLU A 17 1.99 -2.05 4.87
N GLY A 18 1.38 -1.78 3.70
CA GLY A 18 0.23 -2.43 3.13
C GLY A 18 -0.97 -2.60 4.07
N PRO A 19 -1.43 -1.54 4.79
CA PRO A 19 -2.61 -1.67 5.64
C PRO A 19 -3.85 -1.88 4.77
N VAL A 20 -4.64 -2.92 5.10
CA VAL A 20 -5.90 -3.23 4.42
C VAL A 20 -6.99 -3.51 5.46
N TRP A 21 -8.08 -2.75 5.37
CA TRP A 21 -9.23 -2.92 6.25
C TRP A 21 -10.18 -4.00 5.75
N ASP A 22 -10.42 -5.00 6.59
CA ASP A 22 -11.45 -6.00 6.35
C ASP A 22 -12.78 -5.56 6.99
N THR A 23 -13.72 -5.19 6.15
CA THR A 23 -15.05 -4.73 6.58
C THR A 23 -15.93 -5.84 7.15
N GLU A 24 -15.64 -7.11 6.90
CA GLU A 24 -16.41 -8.24 7.41
C GLU A 24 -15.97 -8.60 8.83
N SER A 25 -14.67 -8.77 9.04
CA SER A 25 -14.10 -9.06 10.38
C SER A 25 -13.93 -7.81 11.24
N GLN A 26 -14.03 -6.59 10.66
CA GLN A 26 -13.75 -5.32 11.32
C GLN A 26 -12.33 -5.27 11.92
N SER A 27 -11.37 -5.75 11.15
CA SER A 27 -9.96 -5.81 11.53
C SER A 27 -9.05 -5.29 10.41
N LEU A 28 -7.81 -5.01 10.73
CA LEU A 28 -6.81 -4.50 9.80
C LEU A 28 -5.71 -5.53 9.58
N TYR A 29 -5.44 -5.89 8.33
CA TYR A 29 -4.19 -6.55 7.95
C TYR A 29 -3.12 -5.50 7.69
N TRP A 30 -1.88 -5.76 8.10
CA TRP A 30 -0.71 -4.97 7.77
C TRP A 30 0.54 -5.84 7.78
N ILE A 31 1.60 -5.39 7.13
CA ILE A 31 2.78 -6.21 6.83
C ILE A 31 4.07 -5.55 7.31
N ASP A 32 5.14 -6.35 7.36
CA ASP A 32 6.53 -5.92 7.41
C ASP A 32 7.25 -6.58 6.22
N ILE A 33 7.44 -5.83 5.16
CA ILE A 33 8.02 -6.37 3.90
C ILE A 33 9.37 -7.01 4.17
N GLN A 34 10.28 -6.29 4.81
CA GLN A 34 11.66 -6.76 5.03
C GLN A 34 11.79 -7.72 6.21
N GLY A 35 10.92 -7.60 7.21
CA GLY A 35 10.85 -8.55 8.31
C GLY A 35 10.17 -9.86 7.95
N GLY A 36 9.53 -9.94 6.77
CA GLY A 36 8.83 -11.14 6.30
C GLY A 36 7.67 -11.53 7.20
N ARG A 37 6.88 -10.55 7.64
CA ARG A 37 5.79 -10.76 8.60
C ARG A 37 4.51 -10.08 8.13
N PHE A 38 3.35 -10.63 8.52
CA PHE A 38 2.11 -9.87 8.49
C PHE A 38 1.21 -10.20 9.69
N TRP A 39 0.38 -9.23 10.06
CA TRP A 39 -0.51 -9.28 11.21
C TRP A 39 -1.95 -9.00 10.83
N ASN A 40 -2.85 -9.44 11.71
CA ASN A 40 -4.23 -8.99 11.78
C ASN A 40 -4.43 -8.23 13.10
N PHE A 41 -4.74 -6.95 13.01
CA PHE A 41 -5.03 -6.08 14.15
C PHE A 41 -6.54 -5.96 14.35
N ASP A 42 -7.01 -6.30 15.55
CA ASP A 42 -8.41 -6.13 15.97
C ASP A 42 -8.55 -4.86 16.86
N PRO A 43 -9.12 -3.77 16.35
CA PRO A 43 -9.28 -2.55 17.12
C PRO A 43 -10.29 -2.67 18.28
N GLY A 44 -11.18 -3.67 18.25
CA GLY A 44 -12.14 -3.92 19.31
C GLY A 44 -11.51 -4.47 20.58
N THR A 45 -10.44 -5.27 20.42
CA THR A 45 -9.69 -5.86 21.55
C THR A 45 -8.31 -5.24 21.74
N GLY A 46 -7.80 -4.53 20.74
CA GLY A 46 -6.41 -4.04 20.69
C GLY A 46 -5.38 -5.14 20.42
N SER A 47 -5.81 -6.33 20.01
CA SER A 47 -4.91 -7.46 19.72
C SER A 47 -4.28 -7.32 18.33
N ASN A 48 -2.97 -7.50 18.24
CA ASN A 48 -2.23 -7.59 17.00
C ASN A 48 -1.69 -9.01 16.84
N THR A 49 -2.38 -9.82 16.03
CA THR A 49 -2.08 -11.25 15.89
C THR A 49 -1.13 -11.48 14.72
N LEU A 50 0.05 -12.07 14.97
CA LEU A 50 0.96 -12.49 13.92
C LEU A 50 0.33 -13.65 13.13
N MET A 51 0.17 -13.45 11.83
CA MET A 51 -0.44 -14.42 10.92
C MET A 51 0.60 -15.20 10.13
N HIS A 52 1.72 -14.57 9.80
CA HIS A 52 2.82 -15.11 9.03
C HIS A 52 4.17 -14.55 9.48
N GLU A 53 5.20 -15.40 9.45
CA GLU A 53 6.60 -15.01 9.58
C GLU A 53 7.48 -15.99 8.76
N GLY A 54 8.33 -15.44 7.87
CA GLY A 54 9.30 -16.28 7.15
C GLY A 54 9.78 -15.70 5.84
N TYR A 55 8.91 -15.44 4.88
CA TYR A 55 9.27 -14.87 3.56
C TYR A 55 8.70 -13.46 3.39
N ASN A 56 9.30 -12.70 2.48
CA ASN A 56 8.89 -11.31 2.25
C ASN A 56 7.49 -11.22 1.64
N VAL A 57 6.64 -10.45 2.30
CA VAL A 57 5.25 -10.17 1.91
C VAL A 57 5.15 -8.72 1.48
N ALA A 58 4.62 -8.46 0.29
CA ALA A 58 4.45 -7.13 -0.29
C ALA A 58 3.04 -6.56 -0.10
N GLY A 59 2.09 -7.37 0.30
CA GLY A 59 0.73 -6.97 0.59
C GLY A 59 -0.19 -8.17 0.76
N VAL A 60 -1.29 -7.92 1.45
CA VAL A 60 -2.31 -8.93 1.77
C VAL A 60 -3.68 -8.33 1.50
N THR A 61 -4.57 -9.10 0.91
CA THR A 61 -5.98 -8.74 0.77
C THR A 61 -6.87 -9.96 0.88
N ARG A 62 -8.16 -9.75 1.14
CA ARG A 62 -9.13 -10.86 1.12
C ARG A 62 -9.38 -11.37 -0.29
N ASN A 63 -9.67 -12.66 -0.39
CA ASN A 63 -10.18 -13.24 -1.62
C ASN A 63 -11.66 -13.63 -1.45
N ARG A 64 -12.49 -13.25 -2.42
CA ARG A 64 -13.95 -13.50 -2.39
C ARG A 64 -14.31 -14.97 -2.25
N ARG A 65 -13.48 -15.86 -2.81
CA ARG A 65 -13.68 -17.31 -2.79
C ARG A 65 -13.08 -18.01 -1.58
N GLY A 66 -12.64 -17.23 -0.59
CA GLY A 66 -12.02 -17.69 0.65
C GLY A 66 -10.51 -17.51 0.66
N GLY A 67 -9.93 -17.49 1.88
CA GLY A 67 -8.53 -17.22 2.11
C GLY A 67 -8.11 -15.78 1.85
N LEU A 68 -6.81 -15.57 1.81
CA LEU A 68 -6.17 -14.30 1.50
C LEU A 68 -5.41 -14.41 0.17
N THR A 69 -5.36 -13.31 -0.56
CA THR A 69 -4.40 -13.15 -1.65
C THR A 69 -3.18 -12.43 -1.08
N VAL A 70 -2.01 -13.03 -1.23
CA VAL A 70 -0.74 -12.52 -0.70
C VAL A 70 0.21 -12.25 -1.86
N GLY A 71 0.62 -10.99 -2.00
CA GLY A 71 1.71 -10.59 -2.88
C GLY A 71 3.04 -10.79 -2.18
N THR A 72 4.03 -11.32 -2.89
CA THR A 72 5.36 -11.63 -2.34
C THR A 72 6.48 -11.21 -3.31
N TRP A 73 7.74 -11.36 -2.89
CA TRP A 73 8.87 -11.18 -3.79
C TRP A 73 9.03 -12.30 -4.82
N GLU A 74 8.29 -13.40 -4.68
CA GLU A 74 8.34 -14.52 -5.62
C GLU A 74 7.11 -14.62 -6.52
N GLY A 75 6.03 -13.90 -6.20
CA GLY A 75 4.77 -13.99 -6.94
C GLY A 75 3.53 -13.68 -6.12
N VAL A 76 2.40 -14.23 -6.56
CA VAL A 76 1.09 -14.07 -5.94
C VAL A 76 0.58 -15.43 -5.49
N GLN A 77 0.10 -15.50 -4.25
CA GLN A 77 -0.44 -16.71 -3.62
C GLN A 77 -1.92 -16.54 -3.25
N LEU A 78 -2.68 -17.64 -3.28
CA LEU A 78 -3.85 -17.83 -2.42
C LEU A 78 -3.38 -18.53 -1.15
N TRP A 79 -3.59 -17.89 -0.01
CA TRP A 79 -3.04 -18.28 1.27
C TRP A 79 -4.14 -18.51 2.31
N ASN A 80 -4.10 -19.65 3.01
CA ASN A 80 -4.93 -19.94 4.16
C ASN A 80 -4.07 -20.03 5.45
N SER A 81 -2.86 -20.54 5.32
CA SER A 81 -1.81 -20.60 6.35
C SER A 81 -0.45 -20.84 5.70
N ASP A 82 0.63 -20.77 6.47
CA ASP A 82 2.00 -21.04 5.96
C ASP A 82 2.19 -22.44 5.41
N ASP A 83 1.40 -23.39 5.88
CA ASP A 83 1.39 -24.79 5.41
C ASP A 83 0.30 -25.06 4.36
N ASP A 84 -0.58 -24.09 4.08
CA ASP A 84 -1.70 -24.24 3.15
C ASP A 84 -1.83 -22.99 2.26
N PHE A 85 -1.12 -22.98 1.15
CA PHE A 85 -1.22 -21.96 0.10
C PHE A 85 -0.95 -22.57 -1.28
N VAL A 86 -1.41 -21.88 -2.31
CA VAL A 86 -1.13 -22.20 -3.71
C VAL A 86 -0.66 -20.97 -4.47
N TRP A 87 0.31 -21.17 -5.37
CA TRP A 87 0.76 -20.11 -6.28
C TRP A 87 -0.27 -19.86 -7.37
N LEU A 88 -0.72 -18.61 -7.50
CA LEU A 88 -1.48 -18.14 -8.65
C LEU A 88 -0.51 -17.77 -9.79
N HIS A 89 0.53 -17.04 -9.44
CA HIS A 89 1.62 -16.67 -10.36
C HIS A 89 2.94 -16.73 -9.59
N LYS A 90 3.99 -17.23 -10.24
CA LYS A 90 5.33 -17.33 -9.62
C LYS A 90 6.43 -17.06 -10.65
N GLY A 91 7.47 -16.33 -10.21
CA GLY A 91 8.68 -16.09 -10.97
C GLY A 91 8.60 -14.84 -11.85
N GLU A 92 8.18 -14.96 -13.09
CA GLU A 92 8.18 -13.86 -14.05
C GLU A 92 6.95 -13.85 -14.98
N ILE A 93 6.64 -12.68 -15.52
CA ILE A 93 5.64 -12.49 -16.57
C ILE A 93 6.35 -11.75 -17.71
N GLU A 94 6.36 -12.34 -18.90
CA GLU A 94 7.00 -11.77 -20.10
C GLU A 94 8.46 -11.34 -19.87
N GLY A 95 9.21 -12.13 -19.05
CA GLY A 95 10.60 -11.86 -18.71
C GLY A 95 10.80 -10.76 -17.64
N ARG A 96 9.72 -10.28 -17.02
CA ARG A 96 9.77 -9.34 -15.90
C ARG A 96 9.55 -10.07 -14.59
N PRO A 97 10.49 -10.00 -13.62
CA PRO A 97 10.34 -10.66 -12.33
C PRO A 97 9.14 -10.13 -11.53
N ILE A 98 8.36 -11.04 -10.95
CA ILE A 98 7.30 -10.69 -10.01
C ILE A 98 7.96 -10.53 -8.63
N LYS A 99 8.50 -9.35 -8.36
CA LYS A 99 9.02 -8.99 -7.05
C LYS A 99 8.21 -7.81 -6.53
N LEU A 100 7.03 -8.12 -5.98
CA LEU A 100 6.06 -7.09 -5.61
C LEU A 100 6.57 -6.23 -4.44
N ASN A 101 6.20 -4.96 -4.46
CA ASN A 101 6.46 -3.97 -3.42
C ASN A 101 5.15 -3.46 -2.80
N ASP A 102 4.20 -3.04 -3.62
CA ASP A 102 2.89 -2.58 -3.19
C ASP A 102 1.80 -3.16 -4.10
N LEU A 103 0.56 -3.20 -3.61
CA LEU A 103 -0.55 -3.76 -4.34
C LEU A 103 -1.90 -3.10 -3.99
N THR A 104 -2.82 -3.15 -4.94
CA THR A 104 -4.23 -2.79 -4.74
C THR A 104 -5.13 -3.72 -5.54
N VAL A 105 -6.43 -3.70 -5.24
CA VAL A 105 -7.43 -4.52 -5.94
C VAL A 105 -8.34 -3.65 -6.77
N GLY A 106 -8.59 -4.07 -7.99
CA GLY A 106 -9.51 -3.40 -8.89
C GLY A 106 -10.97 -3.85 -8.71
N PRO A 107 -11.91 -3.08 -9.30
CA PRO A 107 -13.34 -3.33 -9.15
C PRO A 107 -13.80 -4.68 -9.74
N ASP A 108 -13.04 -5.26 -10.64
CA ASP A 108 -13.29 -6.57 -11.25
C ASP A 108 -12.67 -7.75 -10.47
N GLY A 109 -12.05 -7.47 -9.32
CA GLY A 109 -11.35 -8.46 -8.50
C GLY A 109 -9.95 -8.82 -9.00
N SER A 110 -9.40 -8.09 -9.99
CA SER A 110 -7.99 -8.19 -10.38
C SER A 110 -7.09 -7.58 -9.31
N LEU A 111 -5.92 -8.20 -9.11
CA LEU A 111 -4.85 -7.63 -8.29
C LEU A 111 -3.93 -6.78 -9.18
N TYR A 112 -3.69 -5.55 -8.79
CA TYR A 112 -2.63 -4.70 -9.35
C TYR A 112 -1.45 -4.71 -8.39
N GLY A 113 -0.26 -4.97 -8.90
CA GLY A 113 0.95 -5.05 -8.08
C GLY A 113 2.13 -4.43 -8.78
N GLY A 114 2.81 -3.53 -8.10
CA GLY A 114 4.03 -2.90 -8.58
C GLY A 114 5.27 -3.63 -8.06
N SER A 115 6.27 -3.82 -8.91
CA SER A 115 7.53 -4.40 -8.44
C SER A 115 8.41 -3.37 -7.71
N GLY A 116 9.27 -3.87 -6.80
CA GLY A 116 10.15 -3.06 -5.98
C GLY A 116 11.62 -3.14 -6.40
N HIS A 117 11.94 -2.88 -7.66
CA HIS A 117 13.32 -2.83 -8.12
C HIS A 117 13.66 -1.44 -8.64
N LEU A 118 14.67 -0.80 -8.04
CA LEU A 118 15.08 0.58 -8.29
C LEU A 118 15.50 0.91 -9.74
N ASP A 119 15.76 -0.09 -10.57
CA ASP A 119 16.24 0.14 -11.95
C ASP A 119 15.21 -0.23 -13.03
N SER A 120 14.13 -0.93 -12.67
CA SER A 120 13.06 -1.30 -13.61
C SER A 120 11.84 -1.83 -12.85
N CYS A 121 10.99 -0.95 -12.37
CA CYS A 121 9.71 -1.35 -11.80
C CYS A 121 8.72 -1.68 -12.92
N THR A 122 7.99 -2.76 -12.73
CA THR A 122 6.89 -3.18 -13.60
C THR A 122 5.59 -3.16 -12.80
N LEU A 123 4.58 -2.50 -13.35
CA LEU A 123 3.21 -2.55 -12.85
C LEU A 123 2.47 -3.68 -13.56
N PHE A 124 2.05 -4.68 -12.79
CA PHE A 124 1.32 -5.85 -13.25
C PHE A 124 -0.17 -5.75 -12.91
N ARG A 125 -1.00 -6.43 -13.72
CA ARG A 125 -2.38 -6.78 -13.38
C ARG A 125 -2.56 -8.29 -13.49
N PHE A 126 -2.95 -8.93 -12.39
CA PHE A 126 -3.29 -10.34 -12.28
C PHE A 126 -4.83 -10.46 -12.29
N LYS A 127 -5.37 -11.20 -13.24
CA LYS A 127 -6.82 -11.27 -13.46
C LYS A 127 -7.46 -12.51 -12.84
N PRO A 128 -8.76 -12.44 -12.47
CA PRO A 128 -9.49 -13.58 -11.91
C PRO A 128 -9.54 -14.83 -12.80
N ASP A 129 -9.35 -14.66 -14.10
CA ASP A 129 -9.31 -15.77 -15.08
C ASP A 129 -7.96 -16.52 -15.10
N GLY A 130 -7.00 -16.11 -14.26
CA GLY A 130 -5.68 -16.71 -14.16
C GLY A 130 -4.64 -16.13 -15.12
N THR A 131 -5.01 -15.14 -15.95
CA THR A 131 -4.06 -14.42 -16.80
C THR A 131 -3.43 -13.25 -16.07
N ALA A 132 -2.27 -12.80 -16.56
CA ALA A 132 -1.63 -11.59 -16.08
C ALA A 132 -1.11 -10.77 -17.26
N GLU A 133 -0.99 -9.46 -17.07
CA GLU A 133 -0.48 -8.52 -18.07
C GLU A 133 0.40 -7.45 -17.43
N ILE A 134 1.32 -6.91 -18.22
CA ILE A 134 2.12 -5.75 -17.88
C ILE A 134 1.32 -4.49 -18.25
N ILE A 135 1.13 -3.60 -17.29
CA ILE A 135 0.47 -2.30 -17.50
C ILE A 135 1.50 -1.24 -17.89
N ASP A 136 2.62 -1.18 -17.15
CA ASP A 136 3.71 -0.24 -17.38
C ASP A 136 5.01 -0.84 -16.88
N ASP A 137 6.11 -0.60 -17.62
CA ASP A 137 7.47 -1.03 -17.26
C ASP A 137 8.45 0.15 -17.23
N GLY A 138 7.93 1.38 -17.18
CA GLY A 138 8.68 2.63 -17.18
C GLY A 138 8.74 3.35 -15.84
N LEU A 139 8.38 2.70 -14.74
CA LEU A 139 8.48 3.22 -13.38
C LEU A 139 9.83 2.84 -12.75
N GLU A 140 10.27 3.58 -11.72
CA GLU A 140 11.50 3.27 -10.98
C GLU A 140 11.22 2.45 -9.71
N LEU A 141 10.21 2.85 -8.92
CA LEU A 141 9.69 2.11 -7.76
C LEU A 141 8.20 2.33 -7.62
N CYS A 142 7.44 1.28 -7.92
CA CYS A 142 5.99 1.33 -7.78
C CYS A 142 5.57 1.27 -6.31
N ASN A 143 4.84 2.27 -5.89
CA ASN A 143 4.22 2.36 -4.59
C ASN A 143 2.76 2.78 -4.73
N GLY A 144 2.15 3.21 -3.67
CA GLY A 144 0.78 3.63 -3.46
C GLY A 144 -0.12 3.58 -4.70
N MET A 145 -1.17 2.80 -4.67
CA MET A 145 -2.12 2.66 -5.75
C MET A 145 -3.55 2.76 -5.25
N GLY A 146 -4.46 3.24 -6.11
CA GLY A 146 -5.87 3.31 -5.75
C GLY A 146 -6.79 3.76 -6.88
N PHE A 147 -8.08 3.57 -6.68
CA PHE A 147 -9.11 3.96 -7.64
C PHE A 147 -9.95 5.12 -7.09
N SER A 148 -10.33 6.06 -7.97
CA SER A 148 -11.33 7.07 -7.65
C SER A 148 -12.69 6.43 -7.33
N PRO A 149 -13.58 7.10 -6.55
CA PRO A 149 -14.90 6.56 -6.21
C PRO A 149 -15.79 6.27 -7.42
N ASP A 150 -15.65 7.02 -8.51
CA ASP A 150 -16.36 6.80 -9.77
C ASP A 150 -15.69 5.74 -10.66
N LEU A 151 -14.57 5.18 -10.21
CA LEU A 151 -13.77 4.14 -10.87
C LEU A 151 -13.21 4.52 -12.24
N ARG A 152 -13.22 5.81 -12.61
CA ARG A 152 -12.72 6.28 -13.91
C ARG A 152 -11.25 6.64 -13.90
N THR A 153 -10.67 6.76 -12.70
CA THR A 153 -9.25 7.11 -12.52
C THR A 153 -8.57 6.07 -11.66
N PHE A 154 -7.44 5.60 -12.12
CA PHE A 154 -6.48 4.84 -11.34
C PHE A 154 -5.30 5.75 -10.99
N TYR A 155 -4.80 5.65 -9.76
CA TYR A 155 -3.62 6.37 -9.30
C TYR A 155 -2.50 5.39 -9.00
N SER A 156 -1.25 5.83 -9.24
CA SER A 156 -0.04 5.07 -8.88
C SER A 156 1.10 6.02 -8.54
N THR A 157 1.95 5.62 -7.59
CA THR A 157 3.13 6.37 -7.16
C THR A 157 4.39 5.84 -7.83
N ASP A 158 5.28 6.74 -8.24
CA ASP A 158 6.68 6.45 -8.58
C ASP A 158 7.57 7.19 -7.58
N THR A 159 8.00 6.48 -6.55
CA THR A 159 8.65 7.05 -5.38
C THR A 159 9.90 7.86 -5.70
N PRO A 160 10.92 7.35 -6.47
CA PRO A 160 12.14 8.11 -6.74
C PRO A 160 11.91 9.35 -7.61
N LYS A 161 10.82 9.38 -8.38
CA LYS A 161 10.45 10.55 -9.18
C LYS A 161 9.70 11.61 -8.39
N HIS A 162 9.33 11.33 -7.15
CA HIS A 162 8.46 12.17 -6.33
C HIS A 162 7.10 12.45 -6.98
N GLU A 163 6.62 11.53 -7.85
CA GLU A 163 5.41 11.73 -8.63
C GLU A 163 4.32 10.74 -8.27
N ILE A 164 3.10 11.25 -8.21
CA ILE A 164 1.88 10.44 -8.25
C ILE A 164 1.27 10.63 -9.61
N TYR A 165 0.97 9.54 -10.30
CA TYR A 165 0.31 9.53 -11.60
C TYR A 165 -1.17 9.29 -11.48
N LYS A 166 -1.93 9.79 -12.46
CA LYS A 166 -3.31 9.39 -12.73
C LYS A 166 -3.44 8.84 -14.14
N TRP A 167 -4.31 7.84 -14.28
CA TRP A 167 -4.56 7.11 -15.50
C TRP A 167 -6.06 7.05 -15.74
N ASP A 168 -6.49 7.04 -16.98
CA ASP A 168 -7.88 6.72 -17.33
C ASP A 168 -8.11 5.22 -17.13
N HIS A 169 -9.20 4.86 -16.44
CA HIS A 169 -9.62 3.48 -16.23
C HIS A 169 -10.92 3.20 -16.98
N ASN A 170 -10.92 2.17 -17.83
CA ASN A 170 -12.08 1.73 -18.58
C ASN A 170 -12.92 0.76 -17.74
N LEU A 171 -14.14 1.17 -17.38
CA LEU A 171 -15.05 0.40 -16.52
C LEU A 171 -15.51 -0.94 -17.11
N VAL A 172 -15.38 -1.13 -18.43
CA VAL A 172 -15.82 -2.35 -19.12
C VAL A 172 -14.69 -3.35 -19.28
N THR A 173 -13.51 -2.86 -19.71
CA THR A 173 -12.35 -3.72 -20.00
C THR A 173 -11.36 -3.80 -18.85
N GLY A 174 -11.43 -2.86 -17.90
CA GLY A 174 -10.44 -2.68 -16.86
C GLY A 174 -9.08 -2.17 -17.39
N GLU A 175 -9.02 -1.72 -18.64
CA GLU A 175 -7.81 -1.16 -19.22
C GLU A 175 -7.46 0.17 -18.54
N ILE A 176 -6.16 0.34 -18.28
CA ILE A 176 -5.58 1.56 -17.73
C ILE A 176 -4.73 2.21 -18.82
N SER A 177 -4.93 3.49 -19.08
CA SER A 177 -4.30 4.23 -20.18
C SER A 177 -4.13 5.71 -19.87
N ASN A 178 -3.49 6.46 -20.78
CA ASN A 178 -3.36 7.92 -20.71
C ASN A 178 -2.69 8.44 -19.42
N LYS A 179 -1.57 7.80 -19.00
CA LYS A 179 -0.75 8.21 -17.85
C LYS A 179 -0.42 9.69 -17.87
N LYS A 180 -0.66 10.39 -16.77
CA LYS A 180 -0.34 11.80 -16.56
C LYS A 180 0.10 12.02 -15.13
N VAL A 181 1.00 12.97 -14.89
CA VAL A 181 1.33 13.41 -13.53
C VAL A 181 0.07 14.01 -12.90
N PHE A 182 -0.29 13.49 -11.74
CA PHE A 182 -1.37 14.03 -10.90
C PHE A 182 -0.83 15.09 -9.96
N THR A 183 0.26 14.79 -9.26
CA THR A 183 0.97 15.74 -8.40
C THR A 183 2.44 15.35 -8.26
N THR A 184 3.29 16.32 -7.95
CA THR A 184 4.70 16.13 -7.63
C THR A 184 4.93 16.54 -6.19
N ILE A 185 5.56 15.68 -5.40
CA ILE A 185 5.88 15.93 -4.00
C ILE A 185 7.15 16.79 -3.93
N PRO A 186 7.15 17.91 -3.18
CA PRO A 186 8.34 18.72 -2.99
C PRO A 186 9.49 17.94 -2.35
N ASP A 187 10.72 18.13 -2.84
CA ASP A 187 11.92 17.42 -2.39
C ASP A 187 12.20 17.59 -0.88
N ASP A 188 11.77 18.70 -0.29
CA ASP A 188 11.94 19.01 1.13
C ASP A 188 10.90 18.31 2.04
N TRP A 189 9.90 17.64 1.46
CA TRP A 189 8.89 16.90 2.24
C TRP A 189 9.32 15.46 2.52
N GLY A 190 10.17 14.86 1.71
CA GLY A 190 10.46 13.44 1.64
C GLY A 190 9.91 12.83 0.36
N ILE A 191 9.69 11.54 0.33
CA ILE A 191 9.27 10.80 -0.86
C ILE A 191 7.85 10.23 -0.70
N PRO A 192 7.00 10.25 -1.74
CA PRO A 192 5.68 9.63 -1.69
C PRO A 192 5.80 8.11 -1.65
N ASP A 193 4.94 7.48 -0.85
CA ASP A 193 4.95 6.05 -0.61
C ASP A 193 3.54 5.47 -0.78
N GLY A 194 3.03 4.67 0.13
CA GLY A 194 1.69 4.10 0.06
C GLY A 194 0.57 5.16 0.08
N MET A 195 -0.58 4.81 -0.50
CA MET A 195 -1.73 5.73 -0.59
C MET A 195 -3.07 5.02 -0.41
N THR A 196 -4.10 5.83 -0.13
CA THR A 196 -5.51 5.46 -0.28
C THR A 196 -6.31 6.62 -0.90
N VAL A 197 -7.53 6.33 -1.35
CA VAL A 197 -8.45 7.34 -1.90
C VAL A 197 -9.72 7.36 -1.06
N ASP A 198 -10.15 8.56 -0.60
CA ASP A 198 -11.35 8.69 0.21
C ASP A 198 -12.65 8.71 -0.62
N ALA A 199 -13.79 8.76 0.08
CA ALA A 199 -15.11 8.76 -0.56
C ALA A 199 -15.41 10.05 -1.35
N GLU A 200 -14.68 11.13 -1.10
CA GLU A 200 -14.80 12.41 -1.83
C GLU A 200 -13.89 12.45 -3.07
N GLY A 201 -13.03 11.42 -3.26
CA GLY A 201 -12.12 11.30 -4.39
C GLY A 201 -10.77 11.98 -4.19
N PHE A 202 -10.43 12.34 -2.95
CA PHE A 202 -9.14 12.89 -2.60
C PHE A 202 -8.13 11.77 -2.35
N VAL A 203 -6.88 11.97 -2.76
CA VAL A 203 -5.78 11.03 -2.57
C VAL A 203 -5.06 11.34 -1.27
N TRP A 204 -4.88 10.33 -0.44
CA TRP A 204 -4.09 10.38 0.79
C TRP A 204 -2.78 9.62 0.58
N SER A 205 -1.66 10.32 0.54
CA SER A 205 -0.33 9.73 0.35
C SER A 205 0.51 9.87 1.61
N ALA A 206 1.09 8.76 2.06
CA ALA A 206 2.12 8.77 3.08
C ALA A 206 3.43 9.33 2.48
N ILE A 207 4.16 10.08 3.30
CA ILE A 207 5.43 10.70 2.89
C ILE A 207 6.54 10.13 3.76
N TRP A 208 7.28 9.19 3.19
CA TRP A 208 8.46 8.60 3.82
C TRP A 208 9.53 9.67 4.03
N TYR A 209 10.16 9.70 5.19
CA TYR A 209 11.02 10.76 5.74
C TYR A 209 10.30 12.07 6.08
N GLY A 210 9.05 12.25 5.66
CA GLY A 210 8.27 13.45 5.96
C GLY A 210 7.50 13.38 7.27
N GLY A 211 7.29 12.19 7.81
CA GLY A 211 6.53 11.99 9.06
C GLY A 211 5.09 12.48 8.95
N MET A 212 4.47 12.32 7.78
CA MET A 212 3.11 12.83 7.54
C MET A 212 2.36 12.02 6.50
N VAL A 213 1.04 12.17 6.51
CA VAL A 213 0.16 11.77 5.40
C VAL A 213 -0.50 13.03 4.87
N VAL A 214 -0.44 13.22 3.54
CA VAL A 214 -0.97 14.40 2.86
C VAL A 214 -2.20 14.04 2.04
N ARG A 215 -3.25 14.83 2.18
CA ARG A 215 -4.49 14.75 1.40
C ARG A 215 -4.43 15.72 0.23
N PHE A 216 -4.55 15.20 -0.98
CA PHE A 216 -4.59 15.97 -2.22
C PHE A 216 -6.00 16.00 -2.80
N ASP A 217 -6.46 17.17 -3.22
CA ASP A 217 -7.73 17.32 -3.93
C ASP A 217 -7.67 16.68 -5.33
N PRO A 218 -8.80 16.52 -6.06
CA PRO A 218 -8.81 15.92 -7.40
C PRO A 218 -7.97 16.65 -8.46
N ASP A 219 -7.54 17.88 -8.17
CA ASP A 219 -6.61 18.66 -9.02
C ASP A 219 -5.14 18.45 -8.63
N GLY A 220 -4.86 17.62 -7.59
CA GLY A 220 -3.52 17.31 -7.12
C GLY A 220 -2.91 18.37 -6.18
N LYS A 221 -3.73 19.24 -5.60
CA LYS A 221 -3.27 20.26 -4.64
C LYS A 221 -3.45 19.76 -3.23
N GLU A 222 -2.48 20.07 -2.36
CA GLU A 222 -2.62 19.80 -0.94
C GLU A 222 -3.86 20.50 -0.36
N GLU A 223 -4.74 19.72 0.28
CA GLU A 223 -5.88 20.23 1.04
C GLU A 223 -5.56 20.25 2.54
N ARG A 224 -4.95 19.19 3.04
CA ARG A 224 -4.46 19.08 4.42
C ARG A 224 -3.33 18.08 4.56
N ARG A 225 -2.66 18.12 5.72
CA ARG A 225 -1.72 17.07 6.14
C ARG A 225 -1.95 16.71 7.59
N ILE A 226 -1.54 15.49 7.94
CA ILE A 226 -1.54 14.98 9.32
C ILE A 226 -0.13 14.54 9.63
N GLU A 227 0.45 15.09 10.69
CA GLU A 227 1.79 14.74 11.15
C GLU A 227 1.74 13.54 12.10
N PHE A 228 2.73 12.66 12.00
CA PHE A 228 2.91 11.48 12.83
C PHE A 228 4.22 11.55 13.60
N PRO A 229 4.30 10.92 14.80
CA PRO A 229 5.51 10.94 15.61
C PRO A 229 6.60 9.98 15.10
N ALA A 230 6.58 9.63 13.82
CA ALA A 230 7.50 8.72 13.15
C ALA A 230 7.90 9.30 11.80
N ALA A 231 9.20 9.45 11.54
CA ALA A 231 9.68 10.08 10.31
C ALA A 231 9.37 9.28 9.03
N GLN A 232 9.33 7.94 9.13
CA GLN A 232 9.08 7.05 7.99
C GLN A 232 7.63 6.56 7.99
N THR A 233 6.67 7.47 7.71
CA THR A 233 5.30 7.09 7.39
C THR A 233 5.28 6.43 6.02
N SER A 234 4.78 5.21 5.94
CA SER A 234 4.90 4.35 4.76
C SER A 234 3.58 4.20 4.00
N SER A 235 2.47 3.92 4.67
CA SER A 235 1.20 3.74 3.99
C SER A 235 0.00 4.13 4.85
N ALA A 236 -1.16 4.29 4.22
CA ALA A 236 -2.39 4.70 4.89
C ALA A 236 -3.62 3.97 4.35
N MET A 237 -4.58 3.64 5.24
CA MET A 237 -5.83 2.99 4.88
C MET A 237 -6.97 3.45 5.77
N PHE A 238 -8.12 3.74 5.17
CA PHE A 238 -9.33 3.99 5.92
C PHE A 238 -9.95 2.69 6.47
N GLY A 239 -10.39 2.75 7.71
CA GLY A 239 -11.05 1.64 8.38
C GLY A 239 -12.00 2.10 9.49
N GLY A 240 -12.33 1.19 10.39
CA GLY A 240 -13.37 1.39 11.38
C GLY A 240 -14.76 1.15 10.81
N LYS A 241 -15.75 1.05 11.70
CA LYS A 241 -17.14 0.75 11.34
C LYS A 241 -17.72 1.74 10.32
N ASP A 242 -17.37 3.02 10.47
CA ASP A 242 -17.87 4.11 9.64
C ASP A 242 -16.83 4.55 8.57
N LEU A 243 -15.72 3.81 8.40
CA LEU A 243 -14.60 4.12 7.52
C LEU A 243 -14.03 5.54 7.74
N ASN A 244 -14.05 6.05 8.95
CA ASN A 244 -13.54 7.38 9.30
C ASN A 244 -12.34 7.33 10.25
N GLU A 245 -11.69 6.20 10.34
CA GLU A 245 -10.44 5.98 11.04
C GLU A 245 -9.34 5.75 10.02
N LEU A 246 -8.34 6.62 9.97
CA LEU A 246 -7.17 6.44 9.10
C LEU A 246 -6.10 5.69 9.87
N TYR A 247 -5.79 4.47 9.43
CA TYR A 247 -4.69 3.65 9.93
C TYR A 247 -3.45 3.96 9.10
N VAL A 248 -2.31 4.12 9.78
CA VAL A 248 -1.04 4.50 9.14
C VAL A 248 0.07 3.61 9.65
N THR A 249 0.76 2.96 8.72
CA THR A 249 1.95 2.17 8.98
C THR A 249 3.21 3.03 8.92
N THR A 250 4.26 2.57 9.58
CA THR A 250 5.55 3.25 9.62
C THR A 250 6.69 2.22 9.62
N ALA A 251 7.89 2.66 9.23
CA ALA A 251 9.05 1.80 9.11
C ALA A 251 10.18 2.19 10.05
N SER A 252 10.88 1.20 10.62
CA SER A 252 12.09 1.39 11.42
C SER A 252 13.37 1.26 10.58
N PHE A 253 13.26 1.03 9.27
CA PHE A 253 14.38 0.76 8.37
C PHE A 253 15.52 1.77 8.52
N GLY A 254 16.75 1.26 8.61
CA GLY A 254 17.95 2.07 8.82
C GLY A 254 18.08 2.72 10.21
N THR A 255 17.24 2.36 11.21
CA THR A 255 17.41 2.82 12.59
C THR A 255 18.76 2.37 13.13
N GLY A 256 19.58 3.34 13.59
CA GLY A 256 20.93 3.07 14.07
C GLY A 256 21.99 2.98 12.96
N ASP A 257 21.60 3.05 11.69
CA ASP A 257 22.51 3.13 10.56
C ASP A 257 22.83 4.60 10.22
N PRO A 258 24.09 5.02 10.25
CA PRO A 258 24.50 6.37 9.86
C PRO A 258 24.49 6.57 8.33
N ASP A 259 24.43 5.50 7.54
CA ASP A 259 24.39 5.59 6.09
C ASP A 259 23.00 6.03 5.62
N LEU A 260 22.97 7.07 4.81
CA LEU A 260 21.76 7.62 4.20
C LEU A 260 21.50 6.90 2.87
N THR A 261 20.22 6.74 2.53
CA THR A 261 19.82 6.16 1.25
C THR A 261 20.06 7.11 0.08
N GLY A 262 20.19 8.41 0.37
CA GLY A 262 20.28 9.49 -0.62
C GLY A 262 18.92 10.08 -1.03
N TRP A 263 17.83 9.58 -0.41
CA TRP A 263 16.47 10.08 -0.64
C TRP A 263 15.95 10.93 0.51
N GLU A 264 16.74 11.07 1.57
CA GLU A 264 16.38 11.88 2.71
C GLU A 264 16.36 13.36 2.32
N PRO A 265 15.29 14.10 2.69
CA PRO A 265 15.29 15.54 2.53
C PRO A 265 16.37 16.19 3.40
N ALA A 266 16.86 17.36 3.00
CA ALA A 266 17.89 18.08 3.73
C ALA A 266 17.50 18.39 5.19
N SER A 267 16.22 18.39 5.51
CA SER A 267 15.65 18.60 6.84
C SER A 267 15.65 17.34 7.71
N PHE A 268 15.90 16.15 7.14
CA PHE A 268 15.87 14.88 7.87
C PHE A 268 16.97 14.83 8.94
N LYS A 269 16.62 14.35 10.12
CA LYS A 269 17.55 14.19 11.23
C LYS A 269 17.78 12.71 11.50
N LEU A 270 19.04 12.30 11.56
CA LEU A 270 19.46 10.92 11.80
C LEU A 270 18.96 10.35 13.13
N ASP A 271 18.79 11.20 14.14
CA ASP A 271 18.29 10.85 15.46
C ASP A 271 16.75 10.88 15.57
N SER A 272 16.04 11.18 14.47
CA SER A 272 14.59 11.11 14.45
C SER A 272 14.10 9.68 14.70
N TYR A 273 13.02 9.57 15.47
CA TYR A 273 12.32 8.29 15.56
C TYR A 273 11.73 7.92 14.19
N ARG A 274 12.24 6.86 13.58
CA ARG A 274 11.85 6.46 12.22
C ARG A 274 10.46 5.85 12.16
N GLY A 275 10.13 4.90 13.05
CA GLY A 275 8.84 4.24 13.09
C GLY A 275 8.92 2.75 13.39
N GLY A 276 8.15 1.96 12.66
CA GLY A 276 7.98 0.52 12.83
C GLY A 276 6.72 0.15 13.60
N ASP A 277 5.80 1.10 13.73
CA ASP A 277 4.56 1.02 14.48
C ASP A 277 3.33 1.15 13.56
N LEU A 278 2.18 0.78 14.09
CA LEU A 278 0.87 1.07 13.54
C LEU A 278 0.22 2.20 14.32
N TYR A 279 -0.28 3.20 13.60
CA TYR A 279 -1.00 4.35 14.16
C TYR A 279 -2.44 4.43 13.65
N ARG A 280 -3.26 5.20 14.36
CA ARG A 280 -4.62 5.55 13.98
C ARG A 280 -4.90 7.02 14.26
N VAL A 281 -5.70 7.64 13.39
CA VAL A 281 -6.31 8.95 13.61
C VAL A 281 -7.78 8.90 13.18
N LYS A 282 -8.68 9.44 14.02
CA LYS A 282 -10.10 9.56 13.67
C LYS A 282 -10.33 10.88 12.95
N LEU A 283 -11.07 10.81 11.83
CA LEU A 283 -11.30 11.93 10.93
C LEU A 283 -12.79 12.29 10.83
N ASP A 284 -13.05 13.47 10.31
CA ASP A 284 -14.35 13.97 9.82
C ASP A 284 -14.64 13.56 8.36
N ILE A 285 -13.74 12.79 7.76
CA ILE A 285 -13.75 12.31 6.38
C ILE A 285 -13.94 10.80 6.40
N GLN A 286 -14.65 10.28 5.41
CA GLN A 286 -14.83 8.84 5.24
C GLN A 286 -14.00 8.32 4.06
N GLY A 287 -13.42 7.14 4.25
CA GLY A 287 -12.90 6.33 3.17
C GLY A 287 -14.01 5.67 2.35
N LYS A 288 -13.61 4.88 1.38
CA LYS A 288 -14.47 3.99 0.60
C LYS A 288 -14.20 2.54 0.98
N HIS A 289 -15.11 1.64 0.61
CA HIS A 289 -14.83 0.21 0.67
C HIS A 289 -13.77 -0.15 -0.35
N GLU A 290 -12.73 -0.84 0.10
CA GLU A 290 -11.74 -1.40 -0.80
C GLU A 290 -12.25 -2.70 -1.44
N PHE A 291 -11.77 -3.00 -2.65
CA PHE A 291 -12.11 -4.22 -3.36
C PHE A 291 -11.37 -5.42 -2.76
N ILE A 292 -11.92 -6.61 -3.04
CA ILE A 292 -11.30 -7.88 -2.69
C ILE A 292 -11.07 -8.68 -3.97
N THR A 293 -10.04 -9.49 -4.01
CA THR A 293 -9.73 -10.33 -5.18
C THR A 293 -10.80 -11.40 -5.40
N ASP A 294 -10.88 -11.94 -6.62
CA ASP A 294 -11.83 -13.00 -6.98
C ASP A 294 -11.13 -14.19 -7.67
N PHE A 295 -9.98 -14.60 -7.13
CA PHE A 295 -9.21 -15.71 -7.67
C PHE A 295 -9.81 -17.07 -7.30
N ALA A 296 -9.90 -17.98 -8.29
CA ALA A 296 -10.14 -19.40 -8.04
C ALA A 296 -8.79 -20.10 -7.74
N PRO A 297 -8.77 -21.11 -6.85
CA PRO A 297 -7.63 -22.00 -6.78
C PRO A 297 -7.32 -22.58 -8.16
N PRO A 298 -6.04 -22.75 -8.54
CA PRO A 298 -5.67 -23.43 -9.78
C PRO A 298 -6.32 -24.81 -9.85
N VAL A 299 -6.85 -25.16 -11.00
CA VAL A 299 -7.40 -26.51 -11.22
C VAL A 299 -6.21 -27.48 -11.25
N SER A 300 -6.18 -28.42 -10.31
CA SER A 300 -5.15 -29.46 -10.16
C SER A 300 -5.11 -30.44 -11.34
#